data_14a06f75426ab128833bd4b5b42c8e2d
#
_entry.id   14a06f75426ab128833bd4b5b42c8e2d
#
_cell.length_a   1.000
_cell.length_b   1.000
_cell.length_c   1.000
_cell.angle_alpha   90.00
_cell.angle_beta   90.00
_cell.angle_gamma   90.00
#
_symmetry.space_group_name_H-M   'P 1'
#
loop_
_entity.id
_entity.type
_entity.pdbx_description
1 polymer ?
#
loop_
_entity_poly.entity_id
_entity_poly.type
_entity_poly.pdbx_seq_one_letter_code
_entity_poly.pdbx_strand_id
1 'polypeptide(L)'
;MQQTSLDRRTLAKGAAWAAPALTLAAGAPMLAGSTPPPCPTCLSVTGGAFTAQAVTVLGLSNVTGTAAFNIDASACPLGLFNPTYALLGLGGSVTWSDGTSNNLVSASAGVGTFGAVSLFNSTFTMFGVNMPNASPFEAYPKKPTKLCYNFNAIFFALLVVPTDVSCNYTVCFDVTTTSIGTVALGTGTVNWTGLTTNPVLTYNP
;
A
#
# COMPACT_ATOMS: atom_id res chain seq x y z
N MET A 1 15.21 -57.35 40.82
CA MET A 1 15.44 -56.47 39.66
C MET A 1 15.36 -57.34 38.41
N GLN A 2 14.28 -57.26 37.66
CA GLN A 2 14.10 -58.00 36.40
C GLN A 2 14.68 -57.16 35.27
N GLN A 3 15.78 -57.64 34.70
CA GLN A 3 16.32 -57.12 33.44
C GLN A 3 15.45 -57.66 32.31
N THR A 4 14.61 -56.77 31.72
CA THR A 4 13.90 -57.05 30.47
C THR A 4 14.95 -57.00 29.34
N SER A 5 15.30 -58.18 28.79
CA SER A 5 16.13 -58.26 27.60
C SER A 5 15.32 -57.72 26.41
N LEU A 6 15.73 -56.57 25.86
CA LEU A 6 15.18 -55.99 24.63
C LEU A 6 15.52 -56.95 23.45
N ASP A 7 14.47 -57.57 22.92
CA ASP A 7 14.57 -58.47 21.78
C ASP A 7 15.02 -57.69 20.52
N ARG A 8 16.00 -58.24 19.79
CA ARG A 8 16.55 -57.64 18.55
C ARG A 8 15.48 -57.34 17.50
N ARG A 9 14.40 -58.07 17.51
CA ARG A 9 13.25 -57.81 16.63
C ARG A 9 12.48 -56.54 16.97
N THR A 10 12.41 -56.14 18.23
CA THR A 10 11.75 -54.92 18.69
C THR A 10 12.59 -53.68 18.30
N LEU A 11 13.92 -53.77 18.34
CA LEU A 11 14.84 -52.73 17.90
C LEU A 11 14.75 -52.52 16.39
N ALA A 12 14.67 -53.59 15.60
CA ALA A 12 14.57 -53.50 14.14
C ALA A 12 13.23 -52.85 13.66
N LYS A 13 12.12 -53.13 14.37
CA LYS A 13 10.82 -52.50 14.09
C LYS A 13 10.80 -51.02 14.48
N GLY A 14 11.45 -50.62 15.59
CA GLY A 14 11.57 -49.21 15.98
C GLY A 14 12.42 -48.39 15.02
N ALA A 15 13.52 -48.96 14.49
CA ALA A 15 14.39 -48.29 13.52
C ALA A 15 13.69 -48.07 12.16
N ALA A 16 12.80 -48.99 11.73
CA ALA A 16 12.09 -48.84 10.45
C ALA A 16 11.08 -47.69 10.44
N TRP A 17 10.57 -47.30 11.59
CA TRP A 17 9.68 -46.11 11.72
C TRP A 17 10.40 -44.82 11.98
N ALA A 18 11.65 -44.85 12.48
CA ALA A 18 12.45 -43.65 12.71
C ALA A 18 13.05 -43.07 11.43
N ALA A 19 13.30 -43.92 10.41
CA ALA A 19 13.92 -43.46 9.16
C ALA A 19 13.07 -42.41 8.39
N PRO A 20 11.75 -42.59 8.18
CA PRO A 20 10.95 -41.54 7.53
C PRO A 20 10.78 -40.27 8.39
N ALA A 21 10.77 -40.40 9.72
CA ALA A 21 10.71 -39.23 10.61
C ALA A 21 12.00 -38.41 10.59
N LEU A 22 13.16 -39.06 10.48
CA LEU A 22 14.46 -38.38 10.35
C LEU A 22 14.63 -37.69 9.00
N THR A 23 14.13 -38.27 7.91
CA THR A 23 14.16 -37.64 6.58
C THR A 23 13.24 -36.42 6.51
N LEU A 24 12.09 -36.45 7.17
CA LEU A 24 11.21 -35.28 7.29
C LEU A 24 11.80 -34.22 8.21
N ALA A 25 12.44 -34.61 9.30
CA ALA A 25 13.10 -33.66 10.21
C ALA A 25 14.37 -33.04 9.61
N ALA A 26 15.10 -33.75 8.76
CA ALA A 26 16.27 -33.19 8.06
C ALA A 26 15.87 -32.24 6.90
N GLY A 27 14.67 -32.40 6.33
CA GLY A 27 14.12 -31.48 5.34
C GLY A 27 13.50 -30.21 5.95
N ALA A 28 13.01 -30.29 7.21
CA ALA A 28 12.35 -29.16 7.87
C ALA A 28 13.26 -27.94 8.12
N PRO A 29 14.56 -28.07 8.48
CA PRO A 29 15.42 -26.89 8.64
C PRO A 29 15.73 -26.15 7.34
N MET A 30 15.67 -26.81 6.19
CA MET A 30 15.84 -26.13 4.90
C MET A 30 14.64 -25.28 4.50
N LEU A 31 13.43 -25.63 4.96
CA LEU A 31 12.23 -24.84 4.75
C LEU A 31 12.12 -23.67 5.75
N ALA A 32 12.67 -23.85 6.96
CA ALA A 32 12.68 -22.81 7.98
C ALA A 32 13.75 -21.71 7.78
N GLY A 33 14.73 -21.96 6.90
CA GLY A 33 15.78 -21.01 6.56
C GLY A 33 15.60 -20.29 5.23
N SER A 34 14.45 -20.47 4.53
CA SER A 34 14.17 -19.71 3.31
C SER A 34 13.91 -18.26 3.70
N THR A 35 14.79 -17.35 3.26
CA THR A 35 14.51 -15.93 3.33
C THR A 35 13.19 -15.66 2.63
N PRO A 36 12.29 -14.84 3.20
CA PRO A 36 11.07 -14.45 2.52
C PRO A 36 11.41 -13.97 1.10
N PRO A 37 10.61 -14.31 0.09
CA PRO A 37 10.85 -13.82 -1.24
C PRO A 37 10.88 -12.29 -1.23
N PRO A 38 11.79 -11.67 -2.00
CA PRO A 38 11.89 -10.22 -2.06
C PRO A 38 10.60 -9.62 -2.60
N CYS A 39 10.31 -8.40 -2.18
CA CYS A 39 9.17 -7.65 -2.68
C CYS A 39 9.24 -7.46 -4.19
N PRO A 40 8.11 -7.60 -4.90
CA PRO A 40 8.07 -7.42 -6.35
C PRO A 40 8.50 -6.02 -6.77
N THR A 41 9.49 -5.95 -7.65
CA THR A 41 9.96 -4.69 -8.26
C THR A 41 9.35 -4.44 -9.64
N CYS A 42 8.52 -5.36 -10.11
CA CYS A 42 7.84 -5.32 -11.41
C CYS A 42 6.55 -4.48 -11.41
N LEU A 43 6.10 -4.04 -10.24
CA LEU A 43 4.91 -3.18 -10.14
C LEU A 43 5.18 -1.82 -10.79
N SER A 44 4.22 -1.37 -11.56
CA SER A 44 4.20 0.02 -12.05
C SER A 44 2.87 0.67 -11.68
N VAL A 45 2.82 2.00 -11.72
CA VAL A 45 1.64 2.77 -11.36
C VAL A 45 1.34 3.77 -12.46
N THR A 46 0.07 3.98 -12.75
CA THR A 46 -0.38 5.08 -13.61
C THR A 46 -1.32 5.99 -12.84
N GLY A 47 -1.25 7.28 -13.15
CA GLY A 47 -2.13 8.28 -12.54
C GLY A 47 -3.60 8.08 -12.91
N GLY A 48 -4.47 8.78 -12.19
CA GLY A 48 -5.91 8.73 -12.38
C GLY A 48 -6.59 9.99 -11.87
N ALA A 49 -7.81 9.87 -11.40
CA ALA A 49 -8.61 10.98 -10.92
C ALA A 49 -8.17 11.46 -9.53
N PHE A 50 -8.23 12.76 -9.32
CA PHE A 50 -8.03 13.41 -8.03
C PHE A 50 -9.18 14.37 -7.76
N THR A 51 -9.79 14.25 -6.58
CA THR A 51 -10.78 15.21 -6.10
C THR A 51 -10.50 15.54 -4.64
N ALA A 52 -10.66 16.80 -4.25
CA ALA A 52 -10.55 17.20 -2.86
C ALA A 52 -11.50 18.37 -2.56
N GLN A 53 -11.98 18.44 -1.32
CA GLN A 53 -12.79 19.53 -0.80
C GLN A 53 -12.21 20.02 0.51
N ALA A 54 -11.98 21.32 0.60
CA ALA A 54 -11.68 22.00 1.86
C ALA A 54 -12.95 22.65 2.42
N VAL A 55 -13.17 22.44 3.70
CA VAL A 55 -14.13 23.21 4.49
C VAL A 55 -13.34 24.01 5.53
N THR A 56 -13.39 25.33 5.44
CA THR A 56 -12.65 26.25 6.29
C THR A 56 -13.59 26.90 7.31
N VAL A 57 -13.20 26.87 8.57
CA VAL A 57 -13.90 27.53 9.67
C VAL A 57 -12.85 28.23 10.54
N LEU A 58 -13.02 29.53 10.76
CA LEU A 58 -12.09 30.35 11.58
C LEU A 58 -10.62 30.26 11.13
N GLY A 59 -10.37 30.15 9.81
CA GLY A 59 -9.04 30.06 9.24
C GLY A 59 -8.39 28.67 9.27
N LEU A 60 -9.01 27.69 9.89
CA LEU A 60 -8.56 26.30 9.89
C LEU A 60 -9.42 25.48 8.93
N SER A 61 -8.78 24.69 8.10
CA SER A 61 -9.47 23.87 7.09
C SER A 61 -9.23 22.40 7.33
N ASN A 62 -10.31 21.64 7.19
CA ASN A 62 -10.25 20.21 6.97
C ASN A 62 -10.42 19.97 5.47
N VAL A 63 -9.52 19.19 4.91
CA VAL A 63 -9.57 18.79 3.50
C VAL A 63 -9.84 17.30 3.44
N THR A 64 -10.91 16.92 2.77
CA THR A 64 -11.23 15.53 2.45
C THR A 64 -11.15 15.31 0.96
N GLY A 65 -10.74 14.14 0.52
CA GLY A 65 -10.63 13.87 -0.91
C GLY A 65 -10.51 12.41 -1.26
N THR A 66 -10.46 12.18 -2.55
CA THR A 66 -10.22 10.86 -3.13
C THR A 66 -9.12 10.96 -4.17
N ALA A 67 -8.28 9.95 -4.22
CA ALA A 67 -7.31 9.74 -5.29
C ALA A 67 -7.48 8.32 -5.83
N ALA A 68 -7.65 8.21 -7.14
CA ALA A 68 -7.69 6.94 -7.84
C ALA A 68 -6.42 6.80 -8.68
N PHE A 69 -5.80 5.65 -8.64
CA PHE A 69 -4.67 5.33 -9.50
C PHE A 69 -4.65 3.82 -9.82
N ASN A 70 -4.04 3.47 -10.94
CA ASN A 70 -3.94 2.07 -11.33
C ASN A 70 -2.58 1.52 -10.92
N ILE A 71 -2.59 0.32 -10.35
CA ILE A 71 -1.40 -0.49 -10.09
C ILE A 71 -1.35 -1.56 -11.16
N ASP A 72 -0.32 -1.53 -11.97
CA ASP A 72 -0.10 -2.48 -13.05
C ASP A 72 0.91 -3.55 -12.60
N ALA A 73 0.44 -4.75 -12.49
CA ALA A 73 1.20 -5.96 -12.19
C ALA A 73 1.26 -6.92 -13.39
N SER A 74 0.95 -6.45 -14.60
CA SER A 74 0.90 -7.30 -15.82
C SER A 74 2.25 -7.92 -16.16
N ALA A 75 3.34 -7.21 -15.86
CA ALA A 75 4.71 -7.68 -16.07
C ALA A 75 5.24 -8.58 -14.94
N CYS A 76 4.48 -8.75 -13.86
CA CYS A 76 4.93 -9.53 -12.71
C CYS A 76 4.64 -11.01 -12.91
N PRO A 77 5.65 -11.88 -12.79
CA PRO A 77 5.42 -13.32 -12.80
C PRO A 77 4.64 -13.72 -11.53
N LEU A 78 3.71 -14.66 -11.66
CA LEU A 78 2.96 -15.20 -10.51
C LEU A 78 3.90 -15.81 -9.46
N GLY A 79 4.97 -16.47 -9.89
CA GLY A 79 6.00 -17.00 -9.01
C GLY A 79 5.45 -17.87 -7.88
N LEU A 80 5.80 -17.50 -6.65
CA LEU A 80 5.43 -18.22 -5.42
C LEU A 80 4.20 -17.62 -4.72
N PHE A 81 3.57 -16.59 -5.30
CA PHE A 81 2.45 -15.90 -4.70
C PHE A 81 1.11 -16.31 -5.31
N ASN A 82 0.06 -16.11 -4.54
CA ASN A 82 -1.31 -16.17 -5.04
C ASN A 82 -1.50 -15.13 -6.16
N PRO A 83 -2.42 -15.35 -7.09
CA PRO A 83 -2.71 -14.39 -8.16
C PRO A 83 -3.26 -13.05 -7.63
N THR A 84 -3.70 -13.00 -6.37
CA THR A 84 -4.23 -11.78 -5.73
C THR A 84 -3.34 -11.31 -4.59
N TYR A 85 -3.30 -10.00 -4.37
CA TYR A 85 -2.63 -9.36 -3.25
C TYR A 85 -3.51 -8.27 -2.65
N ALA A 86 -3.38 -8.03 -1.35
CA ALA A 86 -4.09 -6.95 -0.68
C ALA A 86 -3.31 -5.64 -0.74
N LEU A 87 -4.03 -4.53 -0.80
CA LEU A 87 -3.50 -3.17 -0.79
C LEU A 87 -4.09 -2.42 0.40
N LEU A 88 -3.23 -1.82 1.22
CA LEU A 88 -3.62 -1.02 2.37
C LEU A 88 -3.00 0.37 2.27
N GLY A 89 -3.82 1.40 2.26
CA GLY A 89 -3.36 2.79 2.30
C GLY A 89 -2.87 3.17 3.69
N LEU A 90 -1.68 3.75 3.75
CA LEU A 90 -1.01 4.14 5.01
C LEU A 90 -0.98 5.67 5.22
N GLY A 91 -1.53 6.43 4.28
CA GLY A 91 -1.45 7.89 4.30
C GLY A 91 -0.43 8.45 3.32
N GLY A 92 0.13 9.63 3.61
CA GLY A 92 1.09 10.27 2.71
C GLY A 92 1.17 11.78 2.93
N SER A 93 1.38 12.54 1.85
CA SER A 93 1.44 13.99 1.89
C SER A 93 0.94 14.65 0.61
N VAL A 94 0.41 15.85 0.76
CA VAL A 94 0.08 16.75 -0.36
C VAL A 94 0.95 17.99 -0.28
N THR A 95 1.60 18.34 -1.37
CA THR A 95 2.32 19.61 -1.51
C THR A 95 1.45 20.59 -2.31
N TRP A 96 1.41 21.82 -1.84
CA TRP A 96 0.59 22.90 -2.39
C TRP A 96 1.40 23.84 -3.28
N SER A 97 0.71 24.64 -4.07
CA SER A 97 1.32 25.63 -4.98
C SER A 97 2.13 26.73 -4.25
N ASP A 98 1.90 26.93 -2.97
CA ASP A 98 2.67 27.84 -2.11
C ASP A 98 3.93 27.19 -1.51
N GLY A 99 4.24 25.95 -1.87
CA GLY A 99 5.37 25.18 -1.35
C GLY A 99 5.13 24.53 0.01
N THR A 100 4.00 24.78 0.66
CA THR A 100 3.65 24.09 1.92
C THR A 100 3.25 22.65 1.69
N SER A 101 3.40 21.82 2.73
CA SER A 101 3.02 20.39 2.66
C SER A 101 2.19 20.02 3.88
N ASN A 102 1.18 19.19 3.67
CA ASN A 102 0.36 18.63 4.73
C ASN A 102 0.34 17.11 4.65
N ASN A 103 0.42 16.46 5.81
CA ASN A 103 0.23 15.02 5.88
C ASN A 103 -1.24 14.66 5.65
N LEU A 104 -1.46 13.60 4.91
CA LEU A 104 -2.78 13.02 4.75
C LEU A 104 -2.89 11.72 5.57
N VAL A 105 -4.06 11.52 6.12
CA VAL A 105 -4.47 10.27 6.77
C VAL A 105 -5.38 9.54 5.80
N SER A 106 -5.13 8.27 5.59
CA SER A 106 -5.93 7.42 4.72
C SER A 106 -6.29 6.12 5.44
N ALA A 107 -7.47 5.61 5.16
CA ALA A 107 -7.95 4.31 5.62
C ALA A 107 -8.53 3.53 4.43
N SER A 108 -7.74 3.37 3.39
CA SER A 108 -8.15 2.73 2.14
C SER A 108 -7.64 1.31 2.06
N ALA A 109 -8.47 0.42 1.54
CA ALA A 109 -8.10 -0.95 1.24
C ALA A 109 -8.52 -1.32 -0.18
N GLY A 110 -7.80 -2.22 -0.79
CA GLY A 110 -8.08 -2.72 -2.13
C GLY A 110 -7.50 -4.10 -2.36
N VAL A 111 -7.78 -4.66 -3.51
CA VAL A 111 -7.23 -5.94 -3.96
C VAL A 111 -6.62 -5.72 -5.34
N GLY A 112 -5.39 -6.20 -5.51
CA GLY A 112 -4.72 -6.26 -6.79
C GLY A 112 -4.63 -7.70 -7.31
N THR A 113 -4.35 -7.84 -8.60
CA THR A 113 -4.20 -9.14 -9.27
C THR A 113 -2.91 -9.12 -10.09
N PHE A 114 -2.07 -10.14 -9.91
CA PHE A 114 -0.90 -10.36 -10.77
C PHE A 114 -1.33 -10.65 -12.21
N GLY A 115 -0.55 -10.17 -13.17
CA GLY A 115 -0.86 -10.29 -14.58
C GLY A 115 -1.96 -9.34 -15.07
N ALA A 116 -2.39 -8.36 -14.26
CA ALA A 116 -3.44 -7.43 -14.60
C ALA A 116 -3.18 -6.02 -14.03
N VAL A 117 -3.97 -5.08 -14.52
CA VAL A 117 -4.06 -3.72 -13.97
C VAL A 117 -5.20 -3.67 -12.95
N SER A 118 -4.93 -3.15 -11.77
CA SER A 118 -5.89 -3.04 -10.68
C SER A 118 -6.10 -1.58 -10.30
N LEU A 119 -7.35 -1.14 -10.19
CA LEU A 119 -7.68 0.21 -9.74
C LEU A 119 -7.63 0.27 -8.21
N PHE A 120 -6.87 1.20 -7.68
CA PHE A 120 -6.86 1.52 -6.25
C PHE A 120 -7.51 2.88 -6.01
N ASN A 121 -8.57 2.88 -5.22
CA ASN A 121 -9.28 4.08 -4.78
C ASN A 121 -8.93 4.38 -3.33
N SER A 122 -8.36 5.54 -3.09
CA SER A 122 -8.00 6.01 -1.77
C SER A 122 -8.85 7.20 -1.37
N THR A 123 -9.44 7.14 -0.19
CA THR A 123 -10.01 8.30 0.50
C THR A 123 -8.99 8.83 1.49
N PHE A 124 -8.90 10.14 1.62
CA PHE A 124 -7.96 10.77 2.55
C PHE A 124 -8.56 12.00 3.24
N THR A 125 -7.96 12.35 4.38
CA THR A 125 -8.28 13.56 5.13
C THR A 125 -6.98 14.25 5.54
N MET A 126 -6.97 15.58 5.47
CA MET A 126 -5.91 16.44 5.99
C MET A 126 -6.50 17.46 6.95
N PHE A 127 -5.81 17.72 8.03
CA PHE A 127 -6.25 18.67 9.07
C PHE A 127 -5.33 19.89 9.14
N GLY A 128 -5.90 21.02 9.52
CA GLY A 128 -5.13 22.23 9.76
C GLY A 128 -4.48 22.85 8.53
N VAL A 129 -5.06 22.62 7.35
CA VAL A 129 -4.56 23.24 6.13
C VAL A 129 -4.85 24.73 6.17
N ASN A 130 -3.82 25.55 6.06
CA ASN A 130 -3.99 27.01 5.98
C ASN A 130 -4.51 27.40 4.60
N MET A 131 -5.73 27.94 4.55
CA MET A 131 -6.38 28.37 3.32
C MET A 131 -6.46 29.89 3.28
N PRO A 132 -5.78 30.55 2.35
CA PRO A 132 -5.85 32.03 2.21
C PRO A 132 -7.24 32.46 1.81
N ASN A 133 -7.61 33.71 2.21
CA ASN A 133 -8.81 34.33 1.69
C ASN A 133 -8.71 34.57 0.19
N ALA A 134 -9.76 34.29 -0.55
CA ALA A 134 -9.82 34.49 -1.99
C ALA A 134 -11.22 34.87 -2.43
N SER A 135 -11.28 35.68 -3.50
CA SER A 135 -12.52 36.12 -4.14
C SER A 135 -13.25 34.96 -4.82
N PRO A 136 -14.59 34.96 -4.85
CA PRO A 136 -15.38 33.95 -5.55
C PRO A 136 -15.26 33.99 -7.08
N PHE A 137 -14.66 35.01 -7.64
CA PHE A 137 -14.61 35.24 -9.09
C PHE A 137 -13.32 34.79 -9.75
N GLU A 138 -12.37 34.28 -8.97
CA GLU A 138 -11.09 33.81 -9.48
C GLU A 138 -10.82 32.36 -9.07
N ALA A 139 -9.95 31.69 -9.84
CA ALA A 139 -9.49 30.37 -9.46
C ALA A 139 -8.79 30.44 -8.08
N TYR A 140 -9.11 29.52 -7.19
CA TYR A 140 -8.54 29.54 -5.84
C TYR A 140 -7.00 29.45 -5.92
N PRO A 141 -6.26 30.37 -5.25
CA PRO A 141 -4.81 30.49 -5.45
C PRO A 141 -4.02 29.30 -4.94
N LYS A 142 -4.49 28.65 -3.88
CA LYS A 142 -3.82 27.48 -3.31
C LYS A 142 -4.35 26.20 -3.95
N LYS A 143 -3.48 25.46 -4.65
CA LYS A 143 -3.79 24.24 -5.38
C LYS A 143 -2.86 23.12 -4.98
N PRO A 144 -3.32 21.86 -4.91
CA PRO A 144 -2.41 20.74 -4.79
C PRO A 144 -1.58 20.61 -6.07
N THR A 145 -0.27 20.43 -5.90
CA THR A 145 0.70 20.29 -7.02
C THR A 145 1.37 18.94 -7.02
N LYS A 146 1.49 18.30 -5.85
CA LYS A 146 2.06 16.96 -5.72
C LYS A 146 1.31 16.17 -4.67
N LEU A 147 1.06 14.91 -4.96
CA LEU A 147 0.50 13.92 -4.05
C LEU A 147 1.49 12.78 -3.90
N CYS A 148 1.99 12.52 -2.69
CA CYS A 148 2.73 11.32 -2.36
C CYS A 148 1.86 10.44 -1.47
N TYR A 149 1.69 9.19 -1.86
CA TYR A 149 0.82 8.23 -1.18
C TYR A 149 1.60 6.98 -0.77
N ASN A 150 1.51 6.61 0.51
CA ASN A 150 2.13 5.43 1.05
C ASN A 150 1.11 4.30 1.11
N PHE A 151 1.47 3.15 0.62
CA PHE A 151 0.64 1.96 0.72
C PHE A 151 1.47 0.71 1.01
N ASN A 152 0.81 -0.24 1.62
CA ASN A 152 1.36 -1.56 1.86
C ASN A 152 0.69 -2.56 0.91
N ALA A 153 1.48 -3.39 0.26
CA ALA A 153 1.00 -4.51 -0.53
C ALA A 153 1.34 -5.81 0.19
N ILE A 154 0.33 -6.61 0.49
CA ILE A 154 0.47 -7.91 1.14
C ILE A 154 0.30 -9.00 0.09
N PHE A 155 1.39 -9.69 -0.21
CA PHE A 155 1.43 -10.79 -1.16
C PHE A 155 1.25 -12.09 -0.40
N PHE A 156 0.13 -12.77 -0.65
CA PHE A 156 -0.20 -14.03 0.00
C PHE A 156 0.67 -15.15 -0.55
N ALA A 157 1.30 -15.90 0.33
CA ALA A 157 2.11 -17.04 -0.03
C ALA A 157 1.24 -18.17 -0.61
N LEU A 158 1.76 -18.87 -1.62
CA LEU A 158 1.26 -20.19 -1.99
C LEU A 158 1.73 -21.23 -0.96
N LEU A 159 1.08 -22.38 -0.90
CA LEU A 159 1.35 -23.49 0.05
C LEU A 159 2.83 -23.90 0.18
N VAL A 160 3.67 -23.48 -0.76
CA VAL A 160 5.12 -23.80 -0.79
C VAL A 160 5.96 -22.77 -0.03
N VAL A 161 5.41 -21.59 0.25
CA VAL A 161 6.11 -20.49 0.95
C VAL A 161 5.44 -20.29 2.32
N PRO A 162 6.19 -20.36 3.43
CA PRO A 162 5.60 -20.40 4.76
C PRO A 162 5.01 -19.09 5.28
N THR A 163 5.28 -17.95 4.62
CA THR A 163 4.89 -16.63 5.12
C THR A 163 4.43 -15.68 4.01
N ASP A 164 3.40 -14.91 4.32
CA ASP A 164 3.00 -13.77 3.49
C ASP A 164 4.09 -12.70 3.51
N VAL A 165 4.22 -11.98 2.41
CA VAL A 165 5.21 -10.90 2.25
C VAL A 165 4.49 -9.57 2.25
N SER A 166 4.89 -8.69 3.15
CA SER A 166 4.36 -7.34 3.30
C SER A 166 5.39 -6.33 2.78
N CYS A 167 5.01 -5.54 1.80
CA CYS A 167 5.89 -4.62 1.10
C CYS A 167 5.34 -3.19 1.16
N ASN A 168 6.16 -2.26 1.60
CA ASN A 168 5.79 -0.85 1.64
C ASN A 168 6.24 -0.14 0.38
N TYR A 169 5.35 0.66 -0.17
CA TYR A 169 5.61 1.47 -1.35
C TYR A 169 5.18 2.91 -1.09
N THR A 170 5.90 3.84 -1.71
CA THR A 170 5.48 5.23 -1.85
C THR A 170 5.32 5.52 -3.33
N VAL A 171 4.20 6.08 -3.71
CA VAL A 171 3.98 6.62 -5.04
C VAL A 171 3.77 8.12 -4.95
N CYS A 172 4.52 8.88 -5.75
CA CYS A 172 4.37 10.33 -5.85
C CYS A 172 3.89 10.69 -7.25
N PHE A 173 2.89 11.58 -7.32
CA PHE A 173 2.30 12.08 -8.55
C PHE A 173 2.41 13.60 -8.61
N ASP A 174 2.55 14.14 -9.81
CA ASP A 174 2.21 15.52 -10.09
C ASP A 174 0.68 15.65 -10.16
N VAL A 175 0.13 16.71 -9.60
CA VAL A 175 -1.32 16.94 -9.55
C VAL A 175 -1.65 18.19 -10.34
N THR A 176 -2.53 18.04 -11.32
CA THR A 176 -3.08 19.15 -12.09
C THR A 176 -4.56 19.28 -11.79
N THR A 177 -4.96 20.39 -11.19
CA THR A 177 -6.35 20.61 -10.76
C THR A 177 -6.91 21.92 -11.26
N THR A 178 -8.24 21.92 -11.47
CA THR A 178 -9.08 23.10 -11.45
C THR A 178 -9.65 23.29 -10.04
N SER A 179 -9.92 24.53 -9.66
CA SER A 179 -10.49 24.85 -8.35
C SER A 179 -11.72 25.72 -8.49
N ILE A 180 -12.75 25.42 -7.67
CA ILE A 180 -13.98 26.19 -7.56
C ILE A 180 -14.25 26.38 -6.09
N GLY A 181 -14.54 27.61 -5.68
CA GLY A 181 -14.92 27.92 -4.31
C GLY A 181 -14.29 29.20 -3.78
N THR A 182 -14.62 29.55 -2.56
CA THR A 182 -14.21 30.78 -1.90
C THR A 182 -13.88 30.57 -0.44
N VAL A 183 -12.97 31.38 0.08
CA VAL A 183 -12.76 31.55 1.50
C VAL A 183 -12.79 33.04 1.80
N ALA A 184 -13.75 33.47 2.57
CA ALA A 184 -13.92 34.86 3.01
C ALA A 184 -13.95 34.94 4.52
N LEU A 185 -13.18 35.84 5.11
CA LEU A 185 -13.08 36.02 6.57
C LEU A 185 -12.78 34.70 7.31
N GLY A 186 -11.95 33.84 6.73
CA GLY A 186 -11.56 32.55 7.32
C GLY A 186 -12.68 31.50 7.31
N THR A 187 -13.69 31.66 6.46
CA THR A 187 -14.79 30.68 6.32
C THR A 187 -15.11 30.45 4.86
N GLY A 188 -15.30 29.22 4.46
CA GLY A 188 -15.65 28.89 3.08
C GLY A 188 -15.41 27.45 2.69
N THR A 189 -15.65 27.17 1.42
CA THR A 189 -15.49 25.85 0.83
C THR A 189 -14.76 25.98 -0.50
N VAL A 190 -13.78 25.13 -0.74
CA VAL A 190 -13.05 25.04 -2.00
C VAL A 190 -13.03 23.58 -2.46
N ASN A 191 -13.33 23.37 -3.73
CA ASN A 191 -13.26 22.06 -4.37
C ASN A 191 -12.15 22.07 -5.42
N TRP A 192 -11.38 21.00 -5.47
CA TRP A 192 -10.41 20.73 -6.53
C TRP A 192 -10.80 19.45 -7.24
N THR A 193 -10.75 19.48 -8.56
CA THR A 193 -10.93 18.30 -9.40
C THR A 193 -9.81 18.26 -10.43
N GLY A 194 -9.27 17.11 -10.71
CA GLY A 194 -8.18 17.00 -11.66
C GLY A 194 -7.64 15.59 -11.82
N LEU A 195 -6.41 15.53 -12.27
CA LEU A 195 -5.70 14.30 -12.59
C LEU A 195 -4.36 14.25 -11.86
N THR A 196 -3.92 13.04 -11.56
CA THR A 196 -2.57 12.70 -11.14
C THR A 196 -1.79 12.19 -12.34
N THR A 197 -0.58 12.68 -12.52
CA THR A 197 0.30 12.34 -13.65
C THR A 197 1.71 12.07 -13.17
N ASN A 198 2.60 11.60 -14.05
CA ASN A 198 4.02 11.39 -13.78
C ASN A 198 4.29 10.59 -12.48
N PRO A 199 3.76 9.37 -12.34
CA PRO A 199 3.96 8.60 -11.14
C PRO A 199 5.41 8.19 -10.98
N VAL A 200 5.93 8.33 -9.76
CA VAL A 200 7.21 7.77 -9.33
C VAL A 200 6.94 6.80 -8.19
N LEU A 201 7.11 5.50 -8.46
CA LEU A 201 6.94 4.45 -7.46
C LEU A 201 8.29 4.12 -6.83
N THR A 202 8.35 4.12 -5.50
CA THR A 202 9.53 3.77 -4.72
C THR A 202 9.16 2.64 -3.76
N TYR A 203 9.98 1.60 -3.74
CA TYR A 203 9.91 0.56 -2.72
C TYR A 203 10.66 1.02 -1.46
N ASN A 204 10.04 0.85 -0.30
CA ASN A 204 10.61 1.15 1.00
C ASN A 204 10.85 -0.18 1.75
N PRO A 205 12.09 -0.64 1.85
CA PRO A 205 12.44 -1.91 2.49
C PRO A 205 12.16 -1.92 3.99
#